data_f7b6fba6ad5011e2f012d99cf663abdb
#
_entry.id   f7b6fba6ad5011e2f012d99cf663abdb
#
_cell.length_a   1.000
_cell.length_b   1.000
_cell.length_c   1.000
_cell.angle_alpha   90.00
_cell.angle_beta   90.00
_cell.angle_gamma   90.00
#
_symmetry.space_group_name_H-M   'P 1'
#
loop_
_entity.id
_entity.type
_entity.pdbx_description
1 polymer ?
#
loop_
_entity_poly.entity_id
_entity_poly.type
_entity_poly.pdbx_seq_one_letter_code
_entity_poly.pdbx_strand_id
1 'polypeptide(L)'
;MSRRKIEWLRNNRLLLSKNLLLLYLHKNNGSIMEKERYFIHFKGGLYKMLGIAQHSEALEEMVVYQALYGKHEIWVRPKTMFFDKVVRNGIKMDRFKEITEKEIYAYYPKRKEISEE
;
A
#
# COMPACT_ATOMS: atom_id res chain seq x y z
N MET A 1 1.81 -10.77 5.09
CA MET A 1 0.92 -11.94 5.14
C MET A 1 0.40 -12.13 6.56
N SER A 2 -0.86 -12.43 6.72
CA SER A 2 -1.43 -12.62 8.05
C SER A 2 -0.93 -13.92 8.66
N ARG A 3 -0.93 -13.99 9.98
CA ARG A 3 -0.52 -15.20 10.71
C ARG A 3 -1.34 -16.42 10.32
N ARG A 4 -2.64 -16.25 10.12
CA ARG A 4 -3.54 -17.32 9.67
C ARG A 4 -3.15 -17.86 8.30
N LYS A 5 -2.76 -17.00 7.39
CA LYS A 5 -2.32 -17.40 6.06
C LYS A 5 -1.05 -18.22 6.12
N ILE A 6 -0.12 -17.82 6.97
CA ILE A 6 1.13 -18.55 7.18
C ILE A 6 0.87 -19.94 7.76
N GLU A 7 -0.02 -20.03 8.74
CA GLU A 7 -0.39 -21.32 9.33
C GLU A 7 -1.10 -22.23 8.33
N TRP A 8 -2.00 -21.67 7.53
CA TRP A 8 -2.67 -22.42 6.49
C TRP A 8 -1.67 -22.98 5.49
N LEU A 9 -0.75 -22.18 5.03
CA LEU A 9 0.31 -22.58 4.10
C LEU A 9 1.19 -23.67 4.71
N ARG A 10 1.51 -23.56 5.97
CA ARG A 10 2.32 -24.56 6.69
C ARG A 10 1.60 -25.88 6.79
N ASN A 11 0.31 -25.86 7.09
CA ASN A 11 -0.51 -27.07 7.25
C ASN A 11 -0.84 -27.75 5.93
N ASN A 12 -0.77 -27.03 4.84
CA ASN A 12 -1.07 -27.57 3.51
C ASN A 12 0.19 -27.70 2.64
N ARG A 13 1.24 -28.14 3.27
CA ARG A 13 2.56 -28.27 2.68
C ARG A 13 2.60 -29.04 1.37
N LEU A 14 1.79 -30.09 1.26
CA LEU A 14 1.73 -30.92 0.06
C LEU A 14 1.13 -30.23 -1.14
N LEU A 15 0.33 -29.20 -0.91
CA LEU A 15 -0.30 -28.41 -1.96
C LEU A 15 0.60 -27.24 -2.38
N LEU A 16 1.69 -27.05 -1.66
CA LEU A 16 2.51 -25.86 -1.78
C LEU A 16 3.80 -26.12 -2.50
N SER A 17 3.68 -26.54 -3.76
CA SER A 17 4.76 -26.25 -4.66
C SER A 17 4.78 -24.72 -4.84
N LYS A 18 5.95 -24.18 -5.11
CA LYS A 18 6.12 -22.76 -5.39
C LYS A 18 5.13 -22.27 -6.45
N ASN A 19 4.87 -23.12 -7.45
CA ASN A 19 3.97 -22.79 -8.55
C ASN A 19 2.51 -22.76 -8.11
N LEU A 20 2.11 -23.69 -7.25
CA LEU A 20 0.74 -23.72 -6.72
C LEU A 20 0.47 -22.51 -5.82
N LEU A 21 1.46 -22.12 -5.03
CA LEU A 21 1.34 -20.93 -4.20
C LEU A 21 1.17 -19.68 -5.07
N LEU A 22 1.97 -19.55 -6.11
CA LEU A 22 1.85 -18.44 -7.05
C LEU A 22 0.50 -18.42 -7.75
N LEU A 23 0.01 -19.59 -8.19
CA LEU A 23 -1.30 -19.71 -8.79
C LEU A 23 -2.42 -19.35 -7.82
N TYR A 24 -2.32 -19.81 -6.59
CA TYR A 24 -3.28 -19.47 -5.55
C TYR A 24 -3.29 -17.96 -5.32
N LEU A 25 -2.13 -17.38 -5.13
CA LEU A 25 -1.99 -15.94 -4.94
C LEU A 25 -2.52 -15.17 -6.14
N HIS A 26 -2.20 -15.58 -7.34
CA HIS A 26 -2.67 -14.95 -8.56
C HIS A 26 -4.18 -15.06 -8.72
N LYS A 27 -4.73 -16.24 -8.48
CA LYS A 27 -6.16 -16.50 -8.64
C LYS A 27 -7.03 -15.78 -7.61
N ASN A 28 -6.55 -15.66 -6.38
CA ASN A 28 -7.30 -15.00 -5.31
C ASN A 28 -7.01 -13.51 -5.23
N ASN A 29 -6.37 -13.01 -6.19
CA ASN A 29 -5.63 -11.82 -6.12
C ASN A 29 -5.90 -10.84 -7.17
N GLY A 30 -7.09 -10.62 -7.41
CA GLY A 30 -7.44 -9.38 -8.04
C GLY A 30 -6.85 -8.17 -7.30
N SER A 31 -6.35 -8.39 -6.09
CA SER A 31 -5.87 -7.33 -5.22
C SER A 31 -4.43 -7.44 -4.77
N ILE A 32 -3.68 -8.49 -5.11
CA ILE A 32 -2.25 -8.46 -4.80
C ILE A 32 -1.56 -7.59 -5.82
N MET A 33 -0.97 -6.56 -5.30
CA MET A 33 -0.15 -5.69 -6.11
C MET A 33 1.19 -6.40 -6.33
N GLU A 34 1.44 -6.79 -7.58
CA GLU A 34 2.72 -7.37 -7.96
C GLU A 34 3.85 -6.38 -7.74
N LYS A 35 3.52 -5.11 -7.75
CA LYS A 35 4.46 -4.01 -7.59
C LYS A 35 4.01 -3.11 -6.46
N GLU A 36 4.92 -2.80 -5.57
CA GLU A 36 4.66 -1.86 -4.50
C GLU A 36 4.46 -0.45 -5.08
N ARG A 37 3.44 0.23 -4.58
CA ARG A 37 3.10 1.57 -5.01
C ARG A 37 3.31 2.55 -3.88
N TYR A 38 3.97 3.64 -4.19
CA TYR A 38 4.33 4.68 -3.24
C TYR A 38 3.76 6.02 -3.66
N PHE A 39 3.39 6.80 -2.66
CA PHE A 39 2.74 8.08 -2.88
C PHE A 39 3.33 9.12 -1.95
N ILE A 40 3.39 10.35 -2.41
CA ILE A 40 3.71 11.47 -1.56
C ILE A 40 2.46 12.33 -1.39
N HIS A 41 2.11 12.62 -0.14
CA HIS A 41 0.98 13.48 0.19
C HIS A 41 1.34 14.92 -0.11
N PHE A 42 0.37 15.74 -0.52
CA PHE A 42 0.63 17.12 -0.87
C PHE A 42 1.26 17.93 0.29
N LYS A 43 1.12 17.48 1.51
CA LYS A 43 1.78 18.07 2.68
C LYS A 43 3.17 17.49 2.95
N GLY A 44 3.64 16.57 2.13
CA GLY A 44 4.99 16.05 2.16
C GLY A 44 5.21 14.67 2.75
N GLY A 45 4.20 14.04 3.32
CA GLY A 45 4.35 12.70 3.89
C GLY A 45 4.47 11.62 2.82
N LEU A 46 5.33 10.65 3.04
CA LEU A 46 5.51 9.50 2.15
C LEU A 46 4.68 8.32 2.65
N TYR A 47 3.99 7.67 1.72
CA TYR A 47 3.09 6.56 2.04
C TYR A 47 3.26 5.42 1.05
N LYS A 48 3.01 4.21 1.54
CA LYS A 48 2.98 3.00 0.74
C LYS A 48 1.54 2.50 0.69
N MET A 49 1.04 2.22 -0.51
CA MET A 49 -0.26 1.59 -0.65
C MET A 49 -0.16 0.12 -0.29
N LEU A 50 -1.01 -0.33 0.62
CA LEU A 50 -1.06 -1.73 1.02
C LEU A 50 -2.09 -2.52 0.22
N GLY A 51 -3.15 -1.86 -0.22
CA GLY A 51 -4.19 -2.52 -1.01
C GLY A 51 -5.46 -1.71 -1.09
N ILE A 52 -6.45 -2.31 -1.72
CA ILE A 52 -7.79 -1.77 -1.84
C ILE A 52 -8.73 -2.69 -1.05
N ALA A 53 -9.55 -2.11 -0.18
CA ALA A 53 -10.51 -2.83 0.63
C ALA A 53 -11.92 -2.33 0.34
N GLN A 54 -12.92 -3.11 0.71
CA GLN A 54 -14.32 -2.70 0.65
C GLN A 54 -14.75 -2.21 2.02
N HIS A 55 -15.42 -1.07 2.05
CA HIS A 55 -16.08 -0.63 3.28
C HIS A 55 -17.28 -1.54 3.52
N SER A 56 -17.35 -2.16 4.69
CA SER A 56 -18.36 -3.19 4.97
C SER A 56 -19.80 -2.67 4.91
N GLU A 57 -20.02 -1.43 5.25
CA GLU A 57 -21.36 -0.83 5.30
C GLU A 57 -21.69 -0.03 4.05
N ALA A 58 -20.79 0.84 3.64
CA ALA A 58 -20.99 1.71 2.50
C ALA A 58 -20.70 1.04 1.16
N LEU A 59 -20.03 -0.10 1.17
CA LEU A 59 -19.65 -0.86 -0.03
C LEU A 59 -18.80 -0.05 -1.02
N GLU A 60 -18.12 0.97 -0.53
CA GLU A 60 -17.20 1.75 -1.36
C GLU A 60 -15.78 1.22 -1.23
N GLU A 61 -15.00 1.40 -2.27
CA GLU A 61 -13.60 1.02 -2.24
C GLU A 61 -12.79 1.98 -1.37
N MET A 62 -11.95 1.39 -0.53
CA MET A 62 -11.07 2.13 0.38
C MET A 62 -9.62 1.82 0.00
N VAL A 63 -8.78 2.84 -0.04
CA VAL A 63 -7.34 2.63 -0.13
C VAL A 63 -6.81 2.41 1.28
N VAL A 64 -6.07 1.30 1.46
CA VAL A 64 -5.36 1.01 2.70
C VAL A 64 -3.90 1.37 2.46
N TYR A 65 -3.36 2.26 3.27
CA TYR A 65 -2.01 2.76 3.05
C TYR A 65 -1.29 2.99 4.37
N GLN A 66 0.01 2.99 4.32
CA GLN A 66 0.85 3.07 5.52
C GLN A 66 1.81 4.24 5.42
N ALA A 67 1.86 5.02 6.48
CA ALA A 67 2.85 6.08 6.60
C ALA A 67 4.25 5.48 6.69
N LEU A 68 5.18 6.04 5.94
CA LEU A 68 6.58 5.61 5.98
C LEU A 68 7.42 6.56 6.82
N TYR A 69 6.81 7.11 7.84
CA TYR A 69 7.43 8.00 8.81
C TYR A 69 6.71 7.84 10.16
N GLY A 70 7.30 8.39 11.20
CA GLY A 70 6.71 8.35 12.53
C GLY A 70 6.48 6.93 13.02
N LYS A 71 5.30 6.65 13.48
CA LYS A 71 4.91 5.33 14.00
C LYS A 71 4.49 4.34 12.91
N HIS A 72 4.61 4.70 11.65
CA HIS A 72 4.23 3.86 10.51
C HIS A 72 2.77 3.38 10.60
N GLU A 73 1.89 4.28 10.96
CA GLU A 73 0.48 3.96 11.11
C GLU A 73 -0.17 3.59 9.80
N ILE A 74 -1.13 2.70 9.86
CA ILE A 74 -1.91 2.27 8.71
C ILE A 74 -3.23 3.02 8.71
N TRP A 75 -3.57 3.59 7.58
CA TRP A 75 -4.76 4.41 7.37
C TRP A 75 -5.63 3.84 6.28
N VAL A 76 -6.89 4.21 6.30
CA VAL A 76 -7.81 3.94 5.20
C VAL A 76 -8.47 5.25 4.76
N ARG A 77 -8.73 5.35 3.47
CA ARG A 77 -9.38 6.53 2.90
C ARG A 77 -10.22 6.08 1.70
N PRO A 78 -11.42 6.63 1.49
CA PRO A 78 -12.17 6.33 0.27
C PRO A 78 -11.30 6.55 -0.96
N LYS A 79 -11.35 5.59 -1.88
CA LYS A 79 -10.53 5.62 -3.09
C LYS A 79 -10.73 6.91 -3.88
N THR A 80 -11.96 7.39 -3.97
CA THR A 80 -12.28 8.64 -4.66
C THR A 80 -11.57 9.84 -4.04
N MET A 81 -11.42 9.84 -2.72
CA MET A 81 -10.71 10.91 -2.01
C MET A 81 -9.20 10.74 -2.08
N PHE A 82 -8.72 9.49 -2.10
CA PHE A 82 -7.29 9.24 -2.20
C PHE A 82 -6.72 9.78 -3.51
N PHE A 83 -7.44 9.56 -4.60
CA PHE A 83 -7.01 9.98 -5.93
C PHE A 83 -7.58 11.32 -6.39
N ASP A 84 -8.12 12.10 -5.48
CA ASP A 84 -8.67 13.41 -5.84
C ASP A 84 -7.59 14.49 -5.92
N LYS A 85 -8.04 15.68 -6.30
CA LYS A 85 -7.20 16.86 -6.35
C LYS A 85 -7.50 17.75 -5.15
N VAL A 86 -6.51 18.49 -4.73
CA VAL A 86 -6.66 19.55 -3.73
C VAL A 86 -6.17 20.86 -4.33
N VAL A 87 -6.67 21.96 -3.78
CA VAL A 87 -6.20 23.28 -4.17
C VAL A 87 -5.47 23.87 -2.97
N ARG A 88 -4.23 24.26 -3.17
CA ARG A 88 -3.40 24.89 -2.15
C ARG A 88 -2.73 26.12 -2.75
N ASN A 89 -2.93 27.27 -2.13
CA ASN A 89 -2.40 28.55 -2.63
C ASN A 89 -2.79 28.80 -4.10
N GLY A 90 -4.01 28.47 -4.45
CA GLY A 90 -4.52 28.63 -5.81
C GLY A 90 -4.01 27.59 -6.81
N ILE A 91 -3.20 26.66 -6.40
CA ILE A 91 -2.62 25.63 -7.28
C ILE A 91 -3.32 24.31 -7.05
N LYS A 92 -3.83 23.73 -8.13
CA LYS A 92 -4.46 22.40 -8.11
C LYS A 92 -3.38 21.34 -8.21
N MET A 93 -3.42 20.37 -7.29
CA MET A 93 -2.43 19.30 -7.24
C MET A 93 -3.06 18.01 -6.76
N ASP A 94 -2.41 16.89 -6.97
CA ASP A 94 -2.86 15.62 -6.43
C ASP A 94 -2.77 15.60 -4.91
N ARG A 95 -3.80 15.08 -4.25
CA ARG A 95 -3.74 14.85 -2.80
C ARG A 95 -2.62 13.86 -2.47
N PHE A 96 -2.52 12.79 -3.27
CA PHE A 96 -1.44 11.83 -3.21
C PHE A 96 -0.87 11.66 -4.61
N LYS A 97 0.38 12.02 -4.78
CA LYS A 97 1.06 11.87 -6.06
C LYS A 97 1.84 10.56 -6.04
N GLU A 98 1.59 9.72 -7.03
CA GLU A 98 2.35 8.47 -7.15
C GLU A 98 3.78 8.77 -7.57
N ILE A 99 4.72 8.11 -6.92
CA ILE A 99 6.14 8.25 -7.21
C ILE A 99 6.76 6.87 -7.41
N THR A 100 7.86 6.84 -8.14
CA THR A 100 8.60 5.60 -8.37
C THR A 100 9.47 5.27 -7.17
N GLU A 101 9.89 4.01 -7.08
CA GLU A 101 10.80 3.58 -6.04
C GLU A 101 12.12 4.37 -6.07
N LYS A 102 12.60 4.69 -7.26
CA LYS A 102 13.79 5.54 -7.42
C LYS A 102 13.61 6.92 -6.81
N GLU A 103 12.43 7.51 -7.01
CA GLU A 103 12.11 8.82 -6.47
C GLU A 103 12.06 8.83 -4.96
N ILE A 104 11.73 7.70 -4.34
CA ILE A 104 11.74 7.57 -2.88
C ILE A 104 13.14 7.87 -2.33
N TYR A 105 14.15 7.31 -2.95
CA TYR A 105 15.53 7.52 -2.52
C TYR A 105 16.00 8.96 -2.74
N ALA A 106 15.44 9.63 -3.72
CA ALA A 106 15.73 11.04 -3.95
C ALA A 106 15.12 11.92 -2.85
N TYR A 107 13.89 11.58 -2.40
CA TYR A 107 13.23 12.32 -1.32
C TYR A 107 13.82 12.02 0.05
N TYR A 108 14.26 10.78 0.25
CA TYR A 108 14.74 10.29 1.55
C TYR A 108 16.06 9.56 1.41
N PRO A 109 17.14 10.26 1.10
CA PRO A 109 18.44 9.61 0.88
C PRO A 109 18.97 8.85 2.07
N LYS A 110 18.54 9.19 3.30
CA LYS A 110 18.95 8.50 4.53
C LYS A 110 17.82 7.63 5.10
N ARG A 111 16.93 7.19 4.25
CA ARG A 111 15.76 6.45 4.69
C ARG A 111 16.08 5.20 5.50
N LYS A 112 17.15 4.50 5.17
CA LYS A 112 17.55 3.30 5.91
C LYS A 112 17.80 3.59 7.39
N GLU A 113 18.35 4.74 7.69
CA GLU A 113 18.59 5.15 9.06
C GLU A 113 17.29 5.41 9.80
N ILE A 114 16.33 5.98 9.11
CA ILE A 114 15.02 6.30 9.67
C ILE A 114 14.22 5.01 9.92
N SER A 115 14.30 4.05 9.01
CA SER A 115 13.54 2.81 9.11
C SER A 115 14.07 1.87 10.18
N GLU A 116 15.28 2.05 10.65
CA GLU A 116 15.91 1.24 11.68
C GLU A 116 15.54 1.71 13.10
N GLU A 117 14.94 2.85 13.20
CA GLU A 117 14.45 3.35 14.48
C GLU A 117 13.18 2.61 14.92
#